data_007f5d38d243f2dc96a6059e8f603155
#
_entry.id   007f5d38d243f2dc96a6059e8f603155
#
_cell.length_a   1.000
_cell.length_b   1.000
_cell.length_c   1.000
_cell.angle_alpha   90.00
_cell.angle_beta   90.00
_cell.angle_gamma   90.00
#
_symmetry.space_group_name_H-M   'P 1'
#
loop_
_entity.id
_entity.type
_entity.pdbx_description
1 polymer ?
#
loop_
_entity_poly.entity_id
_entity_poly.type
_entity_poly.pdbx_seq_one_letter_code
_entity_poly.pdbx_strand_id
1 'polypeptide(L)'
;ISLVSVVAFANSFTGEPAKKTDRVEIITQAAVSEEKNVAPYETPAATEIPPTATPYAEQDEETSGINEDDYLLAKIAMAEAESEDTKGKALVMLVVMNRVLDDEFPDTIKEVIFQKGQFSPIRNGRYNRVEPNRDCYEALRLIRDKGWDGSEGATYFESRSNSTWHSEHLTFLFRHGRHYFYKE
;
A
#
# COMPACT_ATOMS: atom_id res chain seq x y z
N ILE A 1 35.21 50.91 -35.21
CA ILE A 1 34.52 50.86 -33.90
C ILE A 1 33.47 49.81 -34.02
N SER A 2 33.78 48.60 -33.50
CA SER A 2 32.92 47.42 -33.58
C SER A 2 32.20 47.24 -32.24
N LEU A 3 30.88 47.32 -32.27
CA LEU A 3 30.03 46.99 -31.12
C LEU A 3 29.89 45.46 -31.00
N VAL A 4 30.40 44.90 -29.93
CA VAL A 4 30.16 43.50 -29.54
C VAL A 4 28.87 43.48 -28.71
N SER A 5 27.83 42.86 -29.27
CA SER A 5 26.58 42.60 -28.56
C SER A 5 26.78 41.35 -27.71
N VAL A 6 26.73 41.51 -26.39
CA VAL A 6 26.68 40.40 -25.42
C VAL A 6 25.22 39.95 -25.30
N VAL A 7 24.91 38.77 -25.83
CA VAL A 7 23.63 38.09 -25.60
C VAL A 7 23.74 37.30 -24.31
N ALA A 8 23.05 37.77 -23.27
CA ALA A 8 22.89 37.00 -22.03
C ALA A 8 21.84 35.93 -22.25
N PHE A 9 22.26 34.64 -22.25
CA PHE A 9 21.35 33.49 -22.14
C PHE A 9 20.86 33.37 -20.70
N ALA A 10 19.65 33.81 -20.45
CA ALA A 10 18.94 33.45 -19.24
C ALA A 10 18.51 31.98 -19.38
N ASN A 11 19.21 31.09 -18.66
CA ASN A 11 18.85 29.69 -18.55
C ASN A 11 17.69 29.61 -17.57
N SER A 12 16.45 29.67 -18.07
CA SER A 12 15.25 29.33 -17.28
C SER A 12 15.21 27.83 -17.09
N PHE A 13 15.71 27.38 -15.96
CA PHE A 13 15.51 26.01 -15.49
C PHE A 13 14.07 25.91 -15.01
N THR A 14 13.13 25.63 -15.92
CA THR A 14 11.80 25.12 -15.58
C THR A 14 11.95 23.63 -15.38
N GLY A 15 12.29 23.23 -14.14
CA GLY A 15 12.17 21.84 -13.72
C GLY A 15 10.70 21.47 -13.68
N GLU A 16 10.25 20.79 -14.72
CA GLU A 16 8.96 20.13 -14.75
C GLU A 16 8.99 19.06 -13.65
N PRO A 17 8.02 19.03 -12.70
CA PRO A 17 8.00 17.96 -11.70
C PRO A 17 7.85 16.62 -12.41
N ALA A 18 8.71 15.66 -12.08
CA ALA A 18 8.64 14.30 -12.61
C ALA A 18 7.23 13.74 -12.41
N LYS A 19 6.62 13.24 -13.49
CA LYS A 19 5.27 12.68 -13.44
C LYS A 19 5.23 11.55 -12.41
N LYS A 20 4.24 11.56 -11.54
CA LYS A 20 4.01 10.54 -10.50
C LYS A 20 3.98 9.10 -11.03
N THR A 21 3.63 8.93 -12.31
CA THR A 21 3.63 7.64 -13.02
C THR A 21 5.01 6.96 -13.03
N ASP A 22 6.12 7.73 -13.08
CA ASP A 22 7.47 7.15 -13.11
C ASP A 22 7.91 6.59 -11.73
N ARG A 23 7.25 7.02 -10.66
CA ARG A 23 7.51 6.53 -9.29
C ARG A 23 6.93 5.14 -9.01
N VAL A 24 5.85 4.78 -9.68
CA VAL A 24 5.21 3.45 -9.50
C VAL A 24 6.01 2.35 -10.14
N GLU A 25 6.67 2.60 -11.28
CA GLU A 25 7.56 1.61 -11.88
C GLU A 25 8.74 1.26 -10.98
N ILE A 26 9.21 2.22 -10.16
CA ILE A 26 10.30 1.97 -9.20
C ILE A 26 9.84 1.06 -8.04
N ILE A 27 8.58 1.19 -7.61
CA ILE A 27 8.02 0.36 -6.52
C ILE A 27 7.76 -1.08 -7.02
N THR A 28 7.44 -1.25 -8.31
CA THR A 28 7.17 -2.57 -8.93
C THR A 28 8.42 -3.27 -9.45
N GLN A 29 9.48 -2.54 -9.83
CA GLN A 29 10.70 -3.16 -10.39
C GLN A 29 11.70 -3.67 -9.34
N ALA A 30 11.59 -3.27 -8.08
CA ALA A 30 12.45 -3.76 -7.00
C ALA A 30 12.19 -5.22 -6.60
N ALA A 31 11.12 -5.85 -7.10
CA ALA A 31 10.70 -7.22 -6.76
C ALA A 31 11.08 -8.30 -7.80
N VAL A 32 11.83 -7.98 -8.87
CA VAL A 32 12.09 -8.92 -9.98
C VAL A 32 13.57 -9.30 -10.13
N SER A 33 14.29 -9.53 -9.06
CA SER A 33 15.61 -10.15 -9.19
C SER A 33 15.95 -11.03 -8.00
N GLU A 34 15.59 -12.32 -8.07
CA GLU A 34 16.42 -13.47 -7.67
C GLU A 34 15.63 -14.78 -7.75
N GLU A 35 15.59 -15.37 -8.95
CA GLU A 35 15.41 -16.82 -9.08
C GLU A 35 16.79 -17.45 -9.29
N LYS A 36 17.27 -18.22 -8.32
CA LYS A 36 18.30 -19.25 -8.57
C LYS A 36 18.22 -20.41 -7.58
N ASN A 37 17.76 -21.53 -8.13
CA ASN A 37 18.37 -22.87 -8.00
C ASN A 37 18.33 -23.57 -6.64
N VAL A 38 17.39 -24.50 -6.45
CA VAL A 38 17.49 -25.55 -5.43
C VAL A 38 17.28 -26.92 -6.03
N ALA A 39 18.29 -27.78 -5.88
CA ALA A 39 18.30 -29.18 -6.23
C ALA A 39 17.50 -30.04 -5.21
N PRO A 40 17.04 -31.26 -5.59
CA PRO A 40 16.11 -32.04 -4.78
C PRO A 40 16.80 -32.76 -3.62
N TYR A 41 16.22 -32.73 -2.42
CA TYR A 41 16.63 -33.52 -1.26
C TYR A 41 15.71 -34.70 -1.05
N GLU A 42 16.33 -35.86 -0.85
CA GLU A 42 15.70 -37.13 -0.52
C GLU A 42 15.25 -37.17 0.95
N THR A 43 14.11 -37.82 1.20
CA THR A 43 13.46 -38.01 2.49
C THR A 43 14.11 -39.17 3.25
N PRO A 44 14.44 -39.03 4.52
CA PRO A 44 14.53 -40.16 5.46
C PRO A 44 13.37 -40.20 6.46
N ALA A 45 13.03 -41.42 6.83
CA ALA A 45 11.90 -41.94 7.56
C ALA A 45 11.65 -41.36 8.97
N ALA A 46 10.39 -41.50 9.35
CA ALA A 46 9.75 -41.12 10.60
C ALA A 46 10.45 -41.59 11.89
N THR A 47 10.48 -40.69 12.88
CA THR A 47 10.56 -41.07 14.32
C THR A 47 9.61 -40.13 15.08
N GLU A 48 8.66 -40.73 15.77
CA GLU A 48 7.65 -40.11 16.62
C GLU A 48 8.29 -39.36 17.80
N ILE A 49 7.90 -38.11 18.04
CA ILE A 49 8.13 -37.39 19.29
C ILE A 49 6.83 -36.67 19.71
N PRO A 50 6.45 -36.70 21.02
CA PRO A 50 5.15 -36.21 21.48
C PRO A 50 5.03 -34.67 21.48
N PRO A 51 3.81 -34.15 21.50
CA PRO A 51 3.56 -32.71 21.25
C PRO A 51 3.86 -31.88 22.50
N THR A 52 4.86 -31.04 22.43
CA THR A 52 4.97 -29.89 23.33
C THR A 52 4.78 -28.63 22.50
N ALA A 53 3.61 -28.05 22.63
CA ALA A 53 3.24 -26.79 21.98
C ALA A 53 4.14 -25.65 22.46
N THR A 54 4.86 -25.03 21.55
CA THR A 54 5.37 -23.68 21.70
C THR A 54 5.04 -22.92 20.42
N PRO A 55 4.07 -22.00 20.45
CA PRO A 55 3.64 -21.29 19.25
C PRO A 55 4.40 -19.96 19.11
N TYR A 56 5.68 -19.99 18.73
CA TYR A 56 6.46 -18.76 18.54
C TYR A 56 7.53 -18.82 17.43
N ALA A 57 7.54 -19.80 16.54
CA ALA A 57 8.63 -19.97 15.57
C ALA A 57 8.25 -19.76 14.09
N GLU A 58 7.00 -19.36 13.77
CA GLU A 58 6.58 -19.18 12.36
C GLU A 58 6.48 -17.71 11.89
N GLN A 59 6.91 -16.74 12.71
CA GLN A 59 6.78 -15.31 12.35
C GLN A 59 8.00 -14.73 11.63
N ASP A 60 9.14 -15.39 11.62
CA ASP A 60 10.39 -14.80 11.16
C ASP A 60 10.63 -14.88 9.64
N GLU A 61 9.96 -15.76 8.90
CA GLU A 61 10.09 -15.84 7.44
C GLU A 61 9.12 -14.91 6.69
N GLU A 62 7.99 -14.54 7.31
CA GLU A 62 6.96 -13.72 6.65
C GLU A 62 7.35 -12.24 6.52
N THR A 63 8.27 -11.74 7.32
CA THR A 63 8.67 -10.32 7.35
C THR A 63 10.01 -10.03 6.66
N SER A 64 10.69 -11.05 6.16
CA SER A 64 11.92 -10.88 5.40
C SER A 64 11.62 -10.13 4.09
N GLY A 65 12.16 -8.91 3.94
CA GLY A 65 11.95 -8.06 2.77
C GLY A 65 10.84 -7.00 2.91
N ILE A 66 10.20 -6.89 4.08
CA ILE A 66 9.21 -5.83 4.36
C ILE A 66 9.95 -4.50 4.61
N ASN A 67 9.67 -3.49 3.80
CA ASN A 67 10.16 -2.13 4.01
C ASN A 67 9.21 -1.28 4.86
N GLU A 68 9.58 -0.01 5.17
CA GLU A 68 8.75 0.89 5.98
C GLU A 68 7.37 1.11 5.36
N ASP A 69 7.29 1.33 4.06
CA ASP A 69 6.02 1.57 3.35
C ASP A 69 5.10 0.34 3.40
N ASP A 70 5.67 -0.86 3.29
CA ASP A 70 4.94 -2.12 3.43
C ASP A 70 4.31 -2.27 4.80
N TYR A 71 5.09 -2.01 5.83
CA TYR A 71 4.60 -2.05 7.20
C TYR A 71 3.50 -1.00 7.44
N LEU A 72 3.66 0.22 6.92
CA LEU A 72 2.65 1.28 7.04
C LEU A 72 1.35 0.89 6.34
N LEU A 73 1.42 0.32 5.12
CA LEU A 73 0.26 -0.18 4.38
C LEU A 73 -0.43 -1.33 5.12
N ALA A 74 0.33 -2.31 5.60
CA ALA A 74 -0.23 -3.42 6.36
C ALA A 74 -0.91 -2.95 7.66
N LYS A 75 -0.31 -1.97 8.34
CA LYS A 75 -0.83 -1.43 9.60
C LYS A 75 -2.09 -0.60 9.43
N ILE A 76 -2.18 0.24 8.38
CA ILE A 76 -3.43 0.98 8.13
C ILE A 76 -4.55 0.05 7.68
N ALA A 77 -4.26 -0.99 6.89
CA ALA A 77 -5.23 -2.00 6.52
C ALA A 77 -5.76 -2.77 7.74
N MET A 78 -4.89 -3.12 8.69
CA MET A 78 -5.33 -3.72 9.96
C MET A 78 -6.20 -2.76 10.77
N ALA A 79 -5.85 -1.49 10.81
CA ALA A 79 -6.60 -0.50 11.58
C ALA A 79 -8.00 -0.19 11.00
N GLU A 80 -8.16 -0.19 9.68
CA GLU A 80 -9.41 0.13 8.99
C GLU A 80 -10.26 -1.11 8.66
N ALA A 81 -9.62 -2.23 8.30
CA ALA A 81 -10.25 -3.40 7.69
C ALA A 81 -9.96 -4.71 8.43
N GLU A 82 -9.83 -4.69 9.77
CA GLU A 82 -9.51 -5.89 10.59
C GLU A 82 -10.46 -7.06 10.30
N SER A 83 -11.77 -6.78 10.19
CA SER A 83 -12.80 -7.79 9.97
C SER A 83 -13.06 -8.12 8.49
N GLU A 84 -12.39 -7.46 7.57
CA GLU A 84 -12.49 -7.75 6.15
C GLU A 84 -11.56 -8.92 5.76
N ASP A 85 -11.86 -9.54 4.63
CA ASP A 85 -11.01 -10.56 4.03
C ASP A 85 -9.70 -9.96 3.46
N THR A 86 -8.81 -10.82 2.97
CA THR A 86 -7.53 -10.42 2.37
C THR A 86 -7.70 -9.38 1.26
N LYS A 87 -8.74 -9.51 0.41
CA LYS A 87 -9.01 -8.54 -0.65
C LYS A 87 -9.50 -7.20 -0.11
N GLY A 88 -10.34 -7.21 0.93
CA GLY A 88 -10.80 -5.99 1.59
C GLY A 88 -9.64 -5.21 2.22
N LYS A 89 -8.68 -5.91 2.83
CA LYS A 89 -7.43 -5.32 3.33
C LYS A 89 -6.57 -4.75 2.19
N ALA A 90 -6.44 -5.50 1.09
CA ALA A 90 -5.72 -5.05 -0.11
C ALA A 90 -6.36 -3.79 -0.73
N LEU A 91 -7.69 -3.71 -0.78
CA LEU A 91 -8.39 -2.52 -1.28
C LEU A 91 -8.09 -1.26 -0.46
N VAL A 92 -8.00 -1.36 0.87
CA VAL A 92 -7.59 -0.23 1.71
C VAL A 92 -6.16 0.22 1.39
N MET A 93 -5.23 -0.73 1.18
CA MET A 93 -3.85 -0.42 0.77
C MET A 93 -3.82 0.26 -0.61
N LEU A 94 -4.60 -0.26 -1.56
CA LEU A 94 -4.70 0.31 -2.91
C LEU A 94 -5.25 1.74 -2.90
N VAL A 95 -6.23 2.06 -2.04
CA VAL A 95 -6.69 3.45 -1.88
C VAL A 95 -5.54 4.36 -1.44
N VAL A 96 -4.69 3.94 -0.50
CA VAL A 96 -3.51 4.71 -0.10
C VAL A 96 -2.55 4.88 -1.28
N MET A 97 -2.28 3.81 -2.03
CA MET A 97 -1.40 3.84 -3.20
C MET A 97 -1.95 4.71 -4.32
N ASN A 98 -3.26 4.64 -4.61
CA ASN A 98 -3.92 5.49 -5.60
C ASN A 98 -3.81 6.97 -5.24
N ARG A 99 -3.96 7.31 -3.96
CA ARG A 99 -3.77 8.69 -3.48
C ARG A 99 -2.34 9.18 -3.69
N VAL A 100 -1.33 8.34 -3.47
CA VAL A 100 0.07 8.73 -3.77
C VAL A 100 0.27 9.04 -5.25
N LEU A 101 -0.52 8.42 -6.14
CA LEU A 101 -0.48 8.65 -7.60
C LEU A 101 -1.28 9.86 -8.05
N ASP A 102 -2.19 10.33 -7.24
CA ASP A 102 -3.11 11.42 -7.54
C ASP A 102 -2.53 12.75 -7.03
N ASP A 103 -2.52 13.78 -7.90
CA ASP A 103 -1.92 15.08 -7.60
C ASP A 103 -2.65 15.87 -6.51
N GLU A 104 -3.87 15.48 -6.15
CA GLU A 104 -4.65 16.11 -5.07
C GLU A 104 -4.25 15.62 -3.66
N PHE A 105 -3.43 14.57 -3.58
CA PHE A 105 -2.98 13.99 -2.32
C PHE A 105 -1.46 14.10 -2.14
N PRO A 106 -0.97 13.87 -0.91
CA PRO A 106 0.47 13.84 -0.65
C PRO A 106 1.22 12.77 -1.47
N ASP A 107 2.51 12.99 -1.67
CA ASP A 107 3.37 12.20 -2.55
C ASP A 107 3.93 10.91 -1.93
N THR A 108 3.69 10.66 -0.64
CA THR A 108 4.24 9.49 0.05
C THR A 108 3.16 8.73 0.82
N ILE A 109 3.34 7.40 0.94
CA ILE A 109 2.45 6.53 1.72
C ILE A 109 2.29 7.06 3.15
N LYS A 110 3.39 7.45 3.78
CA LYS A 110 3.40 7.99 5.13
C LYS A 110 2.55 9.27 5.24
N GLU A 111 2.75 10.22 4.36
CA GLU A 111 2.01 11.48 4.38
C GLU A 111 0.52 11.28 4.08
N VAL A 112 0.17 10.39 3.15
CA VAL A 112 -1.24 10.02 2.88
C VAL A 112 -1.89 9.42 4.11
N ILE A 113 -1.24 8.46 4.79
CA ILE A 113 -1.79 7.80 5.98
C ILE A 113 -1.99 8.79 7.12
N PHE A 114 -1.03 9.68 7.35
CA PHE A 114 -1.07 10.65 8.44
C PHE A 114 -1.72 12.00 8.07
N GLN A 115 -2.25 12.12 6.86
CA GLN A 115 -2.97 13.33 6.44
C GLN A 115 -4.16 13.58 7.37
N LYS A 116 -4.24 14.80 7.89
CA LYS A 116 -5.23 15.17 8.91
C LYS A 116 -6.66 14.88 8.44
N GLY A 117 -7.38 14.07 9.20
CA GLY A 117 -8.81 13.83 8.99
C GLY A 117 -9.14 12.71 7.99
N GLN A 118 -8.15 12.12 7.31
CA GLN A 118 -8.40 11.10 6.27
C GLN A 118 -8.72 9.73 6.87
N PHE A 119 -7.98 9.30 7.88
CA PHE A 119 -8.16 7.98 8.48
C PHE A 119 -8.62 8.08 9.93
N SER A 120 -9.79 7.51 10.24
CA SER A 120 -10.37 7.56 11.59
C SER A 120 -9.50 6.85 12.63
N PRO A 121 -8.78 5.74 12.36
CA PRO A 121 -7.87 5.10 13.30
C PRO A 121 -6.70 5.97 13.73
N ILE A 122 -6.23 6.88 12.89
CA ILE A 122 -5.19 7.85 13.26
C ILE A 122 -5.73 8.79 14.34
N ARG A 123 -6.93 9.35 14.13
CA ARG A 123 -7.56 10.31 15.04
C ARG A 123 -7.93 9.69 16.39
N ASN A 124 -8.45 8.45 16.39
CA ASN A 124 -8.93 7.78 17.63
C ASN A 124 -7.85 6.92 18.31
N GLY A 125 -6.62 6.91 17.78
CA GLY A 125 -5.48 6.18 18.32
C GLY A 125 -5.52 4.66 18.10
N ARG A 126 -6.48 4.12 17.34
CA ARG A 126 -6.52 2.68 17.01
C ARG A 126 -5.27 2.23 16.26
N TYR A 127 -4.80 3.03 15.30
CA TYR A 127 -3.59 2.75 14.53
C TYR A 127 -2.39 2.40 15.43
N ASN A 128 -2.22 3.09 16.57
CA ASN A 128 -1.11 2.83 17.50
C ASN A 128 -1.31 1.58 18.37
N ARG A 129 -2.51 1.02 18.41
CA ARG A 129 -2.85 -0.15 19.25
C ARG A 129 -2.91 -1.47 18.49
N VAL A 130 -2.91 -1.43 17.17
CA VAL A 130 -2.97 -2.64 16.34
C VAL A 130 -1.61 -2.95 15.72
N GLU A 131 -1.37 -4.23 15.51
CA GLU A 131 -0.25 -4.72 14.71
C GLU A 131 -0.79 -5.49 13.49
N PRO A 132 -0.12 -5.41 12.33
CA PRO A 132 -0.50 -6.19 11.16
C PRO A 132 -0.48 -7.68 11.48
N ASN A 133 -1.50 -8.38 11.00
CA ASN A 133 -1.55 -9.84 11.07
C ASN A 133 -1.14 -10.47 9.73
N ARG A 134 -1.10 -11.80 9.67
CA ARG A 134 -0.77 -12.57 8.47
C ARG A 134 -1.61 -12.15 7.25
N ASP A 135 -2.93 -11.98 7.42
CA ASP A 135 -3.81 -11.56 6.32
C ASP A 135 -3.43 -10.21 5.71
N CYS A 136 -2.87 -9.29 6.53
CA CYS A 136 -2.39 -7.99 6.03
C CYS A 136 -1.18 -8.18 5.11
N TYR A 137 -0.26 -9.06 5.47
CA TYR A 137 0.90 -9.35 4.61
C TYR A 137 0.52 -10.18 3.38
N GLU A 138 -0.45 -11.06 3.48
CA GLU A 138 -1.03 -11.75 2.31
C GLU A 138 -1.71 -10.77 1.36
N ALA A 139 -2.41 -9.76 1.87
CA ALA A 139 -2.99 -8.68 1.08
C ALA A 139 -1.92 -7.87 0.35
N LEU A 140 -0.81 -7.57 1.03
CA LEU A 140 0.34 -6.87 0.43
C LEU A 140 0.97 -7.70 -0.70
N ARG A 141 1.20 -9.00 -0.49
CA ARG A 141 1.70 -9.92 -1.53
C ARG A 141 0.74 -10.05 -2.71
N LEU A 142 -0.57 -10.03 -2.45
CA LEU A 142 -1.57 -10.05 -3.51
C LEU A 142 -1.41 -8.87 -4.47
N ILE A 143 -1.12 -7.68 -3.92
CA ILE A 143 -0.86 -6.48 -4.72
C ILE A 143 0.50 -6.58 -5.41
N ARG A 144 1.58 -6.83 -4.67
CA ARG A 144 2.96 -6.74 -5.17
C ARG A 144 3.37 -7.88 -6.07
N ASP A 145 3.13 -9.12 -5.62
CA ASP A 145 3.65 -10.32 -6.30
C ASP A 145 2.68 -10.81 -7.37
N LYS A 146 1.37 -10.60 -7.16
CA LYS A 146 0.35 -11.05 -8.12
C LYS A 146 -0.15 -9.93 -9.04
N GLY A 147 0.26 -8.68 -8.78
CA GLY A 147 -0.20 -7.53 -9.55
C GLY A 147 -1.72 -7.30 -9.47
N TRP A 148 -2.36 -7.78 -8.39
CA TRP A 148 -3.80 -7.64 -8.24
C TRP A 148 -4.17 -6.20 -7.92
N ASP A 149 -5.03 -5.61 -8.75
CA ASP A 149 -5.67 -4.33 -8.51
C ASP A 149 -7.17 -4.46 -8.79
N GLY A 150 -7.94 -4.49 -7.71
CA GLY A 150 -9.41 -4.48 -7.76
C GLY A 150 -9.99 -3.15 -7.31
N SER A 151 -9.17 -2.09 -7.21
CA SER A 151 -9.59 -0.79 -6.66
C SER A 151 -10.38 0.07 -7.64
N GLU A 152 -10.31 -0.20 -8.96
CA GLU A 152 -10.89 0.65 -10.01
C GLU A 152 -10.43 2.12 -9.91
N GLY A 153 -9.24 2.34 -9.31
CA GLY A 153 -8.70 3.68 -9.07
C GLY A 153 -9.38 4.42 -7.91
N ALA A 154 -10.02 3.73 -6.97
CA ALA A 154 -10.65 4.33 -5.81
C ALA A 154 -9.63 5.14 -4.98
N THR A 155 -10.00 6.37 -4.63
CA THR A 155 -9.25 7.24 -3.73
C THR A 155 -9.97 7.50 -2.41
N TYR A 156 -11.25 7.08 -2.31
CA TYR A 156 -12.07 7.19 -1.11
C TYR A 156 -12.77 5.87 -0.78
N PHE A 157 -12.96 5.63 0.50
CA PHE A 157 -13.87 4.59 0.98
C PHE A 157 -14.54 5.02 2.29
N GLU A 158 -15.70 4.41 2.56
CA GLU A 158 -16.37 4.53 3.85
C GLU A 158 -16.97 3.20 4.27
N SER A 159 -17.06 2.95 5.57
CA SER A 159 -17.99 1.98 6.12
C SER A 159 -19.38 2.56 6.09
N ARG A 160 -20.44 1.70 6.04
CA ARG A 160 -21.81 2.16 6.07
C ARG A 160 -22.03 3.12 7.25
N SER A 161 -22.37 4.36 6.94
CA SER A 161 -22.65 5.42 7.89
C SER A 161 -23.99 6.08 7.62
N ASN A 162 -24.46 6.96 8.50
CA ASN A 162 -25.63 7.80 8.24
C ASN A 162 -25.26 9.06 7.42
N SER A 163 -24.00 9.23 7.07
CA SER A 163 -23.56 10.32 6.22
C SER A 163 -23.83 10.00 4.75
N THR A 164 -24.32 10.97 4.00
CA THR A 164 -24.54 10.89 2.55
C THR A 164 -23.45 11.63 1.78
N TRP A 165 -22.48 12.21 2.47
CA TRP A 165 -21.49 13.11 1.86
C TRP A 165 -20.75 12.45 0.67
N HIS A 166 -20.28 11.21 0.85
CA HIS A 166 -19.55 10.51 -0.23
C HIS A 166 -20.44 10.27 -1.44
N SER A 167 -21.67 9.81 -1.23
CA SER A 167 -22.61 9.54 -2.33
C SER A 167 -23.12 10.80 -3.02
N GLU A 168 -23.04 11.97 -2.39
CA GLU A 168 -23.46 13.25 -2.96
C GLU A 168 -22.35 13.97 -3.73
N HIS A 169 -21.07 13.71 -3.36
CA HIS A 169 -19.91 14.45 -3.87
C HIS A 169 -18.94 13.60 -4.68
N LEU A 170 -19.00 12.26 -4.59
CA LEU A 170 -18.06 11.36 -5.21
C LEU A 170 -18.76 10.35 -6.13
N THR A 171 -18.05 9.85 -7.11
CA THR A 171 -18.51 8.77 -7.98
C THR A 171 -18.37 7.44 -7.25
N PHE A 172 -19.50 6.77 -7.00
CA PHE A 172 -19.51 5.41 -6.46
C PHE A 172 -18.95 4.43 -7.50
N LEU A 173 -18.03 3.56 -7.07
CA LEU A 173 -17.44 2.52 -7.91
C LEU A 173 -18.03 1.16 -7.58
N PHE A 174 -17.75 0.65 -6.40
CA PHE A 174 -18.21 -0.68 -5.96
C PHE A 174 -18.27 -0.79 -4.45
N ARG A 175 -18.79 -1.93 -3.99
CA ARG A 175 -18.80 -2.33 -2.59
C ARG A 175 -18.00 -3.62 -2.39
N HIS A 176 -17.18 -3.68 -1.34
CA HIS A 176 -16.55 -4.91 -0.85
C HIS A 176 -16.78 -5.03 0.66
N GLY A 177 -17.28 -6.18 1.12
CA GLY A 177 -17.59 -6.37 2.53
C GLY A 177 -18.45 -5.26 3.11
N ARG A 178 -17.92 -4.55 4.08
CA ARG A 178 -18.57 -3.40 4.75
C ARG A 178 -18.21 -2.06 4.13
N HIS A 179 -17.24 -2.00 3.20
CA HIS A 179 -16.73 -0.78 2.60
C HIS A 179 -17.37 -0.49 1.25
N TYR A 180 -17.65 0.79 1.03
CA TYR A 180 -18.09 1.37 -0.22
C TYR A 180 -16.96 2.22 -0.76
N PHE A 181 -16.58 2.06 -2.03
CA PHE A 181 -15.44 2.67 -2.66
C PHE A 181 -15.88 3.70 -3.68
N TYR A 182 -15.14 4.83 -3.73
CA TYR A 182 -15.47 6.00 -4.55
C TYR A 182 -14.21 6.62 -5.12
N LYS A 183 -14.42 7.49 -6.12
CA LYS A 183 -13.42 8.45 -6.64
C LYS A 183 -14.07 9.79 -6.95
N GLU A 184 -13.27 10.83 -7.12
CA GLU A 184 -13.70 12.11 -7.69
C GLU A 184 -14.12 11.99 -9.15
#